data_3dd433c06b15abaa5c9afc51358ca66a
#
_entry.id   3dd433c06b15abaa5c9afc51358ca66a
#
_cell.length_a   1.000
_cell.length_b   1.000
_cell.length_c   1.000
_cell.angle_alpha   90.00
_cell.angle_beta   90.00
_cell.angle_gamma   90.00
#
_symmetry.space_group_name_H-M   'P 1'
#
loop_
_entity.id
_entity.type
_entity.pdbx_description
1 polymer ?
#
loop_
_entity_poly.entity_id
_entity_poly.type
_entity_poly.pdbx_seq_one_letter_code
_entity_poly.pdbx_strand_id
1 'polypeptide(L)'
;MLHQTITSPVQTHEHVAARPSVSVVGLGYVGAVSTACLAGLGHRVIGVDLDPVKVGAIAAGRAPIHEKGLGALLASGVDEGLVTATDDLAAAVADTDVTFVSVGTPTAEDGGCDDRFIRAAARSIGEGLTRKGAFHVVVMRCSIPPGTTMSVMVPEIEAAS
;
A
#
# COMPACT_ATOMS: atom_id res chain seq x y z
N MET A 1 -53.61 -29.20 2.59
CA MET A 1 -52.14 -29.28 2.60
C MET A 1 -51.62 -27.89 2.53
N LEU A 2 -51.17 -27.34 3.69
CA LEU A 2 -50.65 -25.98 3.81
C LEU A 2 -49.12 -26.05 3.68
N HIS A 3 -48.57 -25.43 2.61
CA HIS A 3 -47.14 -25.19 2.48
C HIS A 3 -46.71 -24.09 3.45
N GLN A 4 -46.03 -24.47 4.52
CA GLN A 4 -45.31 -23.52 5.36
C GLN A 4 -44.00 -23.15 4.66
N THR A 5 -43.93 -21.93 4.16
CA THR A 5 -42.67 -21.31 3.69
C THR A 5 -41.89 -20.91 4.93
N ILE A 6 -40.81 -21.62 5.23
CA ILE A 6 -39.87 -21.26 6.31
C ILE A 6 -38.96 -20.16 5.74
N THR A 7 -39.27 -18.90 5.98
CA THR A 7 -38.35 -17.77 5.79
C THR A 7 -37.57 -17.59 7.09
N SER A 8 -36.40 -18.25 7.19
CA SER A 8 -35.43 -17.88 8.21
C SER A 8 -34.80 -16.56 7.79
N PRO A 9 -34.77 -15.54 8.66
CA PRO A 9 -34.01 -14.30 8.34
C PRO A 9 -32.54 -14.66 8.31
N VAL A 10 -31.89 -14.35 7.18
CA VAL A 10 -30.43 -14.37 7.08
C VAL A 10 -29.92 -13.31 8.06
N GLN A 11 -29.37 -13.75 9.18
CA GLN A 11 -28.65 -12.89 10.09
C GLN A 11 -27.35 -12.50 9.39
N THR A 12 -27.33 -11.35 8.73
CA THR A 12 -26.10 -10.66 8.36
C THR A 12 -25.44 -10.19 9.65
N HIS A 13 -24.56 -11.03 10.20
CA HIS A 13 -23.59 -10.53 11.16
C HIS A 13 -22.69 -9.54 10.39
N GLU A 14 -22.99 -8.25 10.52
CA GLU A 14 -22.02 -7.21 10.24
C GLU A 14 -20.87 -7.38 11.25
N HIS A 15 -19.94 -8.29 10.94
CA HIS A 15 -18.60 -8.14 11.44
C HIS A 15 -18.07 -6.85 10.79
N VAL A 16 -18.10 -5.76 11.53
CA VAL A 16 -17.25 -4.60 11.25
C VAL A 16 -15.83 -5.12 11.51
N ALA A 17 -15.29 -5.85 10.53
CA ALA A 17 -13.90 -6.24 10.53
C ALA A 17 -13.08 -4.95 10.63
N ALA A 18 -12.15 -4.89 11.57
CA ALA A 18 -11.24 -3.77 11.68
C ALA A 18 -10.64 -3.51 10.29
N ARG A 19 -10.67 -2.25 9.86
CA ARG A 19 -10.16 -1.88 8.53
C ARG A 19 -8.68 -2.24 8.47
N PRO A 20 -8.22 -2.97 7.42
CA PRO A 20 -6.82 -3.35 7.32
C PRO A 20 -5.93 -2.11 7.26
N SER A 21 -4.80 -2.18 7.94
CA SER A 21 -3.75 -1.17 7.86
C SER A 21 -2.96 -1.36 6.56
N VAL A 22 -2.52 -0.24 5.97
CA VAL A 22 -1.93 -0.24 4.62
C VAL A 22 -0.60 0.47 4.61
N SER A 23 0.43 -0.12 4.00
CA SER A 23 1.63 0.59 3.57
C SER A 23 1.55 0.90 2.07
N VAL A 24 1.96 2.11 1.69
CA VAL A 24 2.00 2.56 0.28
C VAL A 24 3.42 2.94 -0.07
N VAL A 25 4.05 2.14 -0.94
CA VAL A 25 5.46 2.27 -1.35
C VAL A 25 5.58 3.07 -2.64
N GLY A 26 6.36 4.14 -2.59
CA GLY A 26 6.50 5.10 -3.67
C GLY A 26 5.47 6.24 -3.55
N LEU A 27 5.90 7.39 -3.01
CA LEU A 27 5.07 8.58 -2.81
C LEU A 27 5.15 9.54 -4.00
N GLY A 28 5.14 8.99 -5.21
CA GLY A 28 4.88 9.72 -6.44
C GLY A 28 3.39 10.04 -6.56
N TYR A 29 2.92 10.36 -7.77
CA TYR A 29 1.53 10.77 -8.01
C TYR A 29 0.53 9.73 -7.49
N VAL A 30 0.67 8.48 -7.95
CA VAL A 30 -0.27 7.39 -7.58
C VAL A 30 -0.21 7.09 -6.09
N GLY A 31 0.99 6.99 -5.51
CA GLY A 31 1.13 6.62 -4.10
C GLY A 31 0.65 7.71 -3.15
N ALA A 32 0.98 8.98 -3.39
CA ALA A 32 0.52 10.09 -2.54
C ALA A 32 -1.01 10.21 -2.54
N VAL A 33 -1.65 10.11 -3.72
CA VAL A 33 -3.11 10.12 -3.85
C VAL A 33 -3.73 8.90 -3.16
N SER A 34 -3.14 7.70 -3.35
CA SER A 34 -3.64 6.48 -2.70
C SER A 34 -3.55 6.58 -1.17
N THR A 35 -2.44 7.12 -0.63
CA THR A 35 -2.27 7.35 0.82
C THR A 35 -3.39 8.22 1.37
N ALA A 36 -3.68 9.35 0.73
CA ALA A 36 -4.72 10.27 1.17
C ALA A 36 -6.12 9.65 1.07
N CYS A 37 -6.43 8.99 -0.05
CA CYS A 37 -7.76 8.41 -0.27
C CYS A 37 -8.04 7.24 0.68
N LEU A 38 -7.07 6.36 0.92
CA LEU A 38 -7.21 5.24 1.86
C LEU A 38 -7.41 5.75 3.29
N ALA A 39 -6.67 6.79 3.70
CA ALA A 39 -6.88 7.45 5.00
C ALA A 39 -8.28 8.07 5.09
N GLY A 40 -8.74 8.77 4.04
CA GLY A 40 -10.09 9.31 3.96
C GLY A 40 -11.20 8.25 4.02
N LEU A 41 -10.89 6.99 3.69
CA LEU A 41 -11.75 5.83 3.91
C LEU A 41 -11.61 5.24 5.32
N GLY A 42 -10.74 5.79 6.18
CA GLY A 42 -10.53 5.40 7.56
C GLY A 42 -9.54 4.24 7.76
N HIS A 43 -8.70 3.95 6.80
CA HIS A 43 -7.56 3.03 6.98
C HIS A 43 -6.39 3.74 7.65
N ARG A 44 -5.67 3.06 8.53
CA ARG A 44 -4.35 3.51 8.96
C ARG A 44 -3.36 3.28 7.81
N VAL A 45 -2.66 4.32 7.38
CA VAL A 45 -1.78 4.29 6.20
C VAL A 45 -0.38 4.74 6.55
N ILE A 46 0.63 3.96 6.17
CA ILE A 46 2.05 4.32 6.24
C ILE A 46 2.55 4.58 4.82
N GLY A 47 2.82 5.84 4.49
CA GLY A 47 3.49 6.19 3.23
C GLY A 47 4.98 5.89 3.30
N VAL A 48 5.54 5.27 2.26
CA VAL A 48 6.96 4.90 2.21
C VAL A 48 7.61 5.42 0.94
N ASP A 49 8.70 6.17 1.07
CA ASP A 49 9.53 6.61 -0.07
C ASP A 49 10.98 6.79 0.39
N LEU A 50 11.94 6.59 -0.51
CA LEU A 50 13.36 6.83 -0.25
C LEU A 50 13.71 8.33 -0.27
N ASP A 51 12.86 9.17 -0.84
CA ASP A 51 13.04 10.62 -0.89
C ASP A 51 12.58 11.27 0.42
N PRO A 52 13.51 11.78 1.26
CA PRO A 52 13.17 12.38 2.55
C PRO A 52 12.28 13.63 2.41
N VAL A 53 12.31 14.30 1.27
CA VAL A 53 11.45 15.47 1.02
C VAL A 53 9.98 15.04 0.91
N LYS A 54 9.71 13.94 0.20
CA LYS A 54 8.35 13.39 0.10
C LYS A 54 7.87 12.81 1.42
N VAL A 55 8.73 12.04 2.11
CA VAL A 55 8.41 11.49 3.44
C VAL A 55 8.06 12.64 4.40
N GLY A 56 8.90 13.67 4.48
CA GLY A 56 8.66 14.84 5.34
C GLY A 56 7.42 15.64 4.93
N ALA A 57 7.09 15.72 3.65
CA ALA A 57 5.87 16.38 3.19
C ALA A 57 4.61 15.63 3.65
N ILE A 58 4.54 14.31 3.42
CA ILE A 58 3.41 13.47 3.84
C ILE A 58 3.26 13.47 5.36
N ALA A 59 4.35 13.30 6.10
CA ALA A 59 4.34 13.31 7.57
C ALA A 59 3.83 14.64 8.16
N ALA A 60 4.01 15.75 7.43
CA ALA A 60 3.52 17.07 7.79
C ALA A 60 2.13 17.39 7.20
N GLY A 61 1.39 16.41 6.67
CA GLY A 61 0.08 16.61 6.05
C GLY A 61 0.12 17.46 4.77
N ARG A 62 1.26 17.54 4.11
CA ARG A 62 1.44 18.32 2.88
C ARG A 62 1.56 17.44 1.65
N ALA A 63 0.96 17.85 0.55
CA ALA A 63 1.06 17.14 -0.72
C ALA A 63 2.47 17.28 -1.32
N PRO A 64 3.17 16.18 -1.65
CA PRO A 64 4.48 16.22 -2.32
C PRO A 64 4.36 16.51 -3.81
N ILE A 65 3.14 16.53 -4.34
CA ILE A 65 2.79 16.79 -5.73
C ILE A 65 1.66 17.81 -5.82
N HIS A 66 1.49 18.43 -6.98
CA HIS A 66 0.38 19.38 -7.22
C HIS A 66 -0.87 18.61 -7.68
N GLU A 67 -1.83 18.39 -6.75
CA GLU A 67 -3.13 17.79 -7.04
C GLU A 67 -4.22 18.47 -6.20
N LYS A 68 -5.32 18.82 -6.87
CA LYS A 68 -6.44 19.55 -6.21
C LYS A 68 -7.06 18.73 -5.08
N GLY A 69 -7.09 19.29 -3.88
CA GLY A 69 -7.68 18.65 -2.71
C GLY A 69 -6.78 17.68 -1.95
N LEU A 70 -5.66 17.23 -2.55
CA LEU A 70 -4.76 16.26 -1.93
C LEU A 70 -4.19 16.75 -0.60
N GLY A 71 -3.76 18.02 -0.54
CA GLY A 71 -3.21 18.60 0.70
C GLY A 71 -4.23 18.60 1.85
N ALA A 72 -5.49 18.90 1.57
CA ALA A 72 -6.54 18.89 2.59
C ALA A 72 -6.80 17.46 3.12
N LEU A 73 -6.84 16.47 2.24
CA LEU A 73 -7.02 15.06 2.63
C LEU A 73 -5.84 14.54 3.46
N LEU A 74 -4.60 14.88 3.07
CA LEU A 74 -3.41 14.49 3.83
C LEU A 74 -3.36 15.14 5.20
N ALA A 75 -3.67 16.46 5.29
CA ALA A 75 -3.71 17.17 6.55
C ALA A 75 -4.73 16.52 7.50
N SER A 76 -5.97 16.26 7.03
CA SER A 76 -7.00 15.56 7.81
C SER A 76 -6.51 14.19 8.28
N GLY A 77 -5.93 13.38 7.36
CA GLY A 77 -5.44 12.04 7.73
C GLY A 77 -4.31 12.06 8.77
N VAL A 78 -3.43 13.07 8.73
CA VAL A 78 -2.38 13.25 9.74
C VAL A 78 -2.97 13.71 11.06
N ASP A 79 -3.86 14.70 11.05
CA ASP A 79 -4.53 15.23 12.25
C ASP A 79 -5.37 14.14 12.96
N GLU A 80 -5.96 13.22 12.21
CA GLU A 80 -6.70 12.06 12.73
C GLU A 80 -5.79 10.89 13.16
N GLY A 81 -4.47 10.98 12.97
CA GLY A 81 -3.50 9.93 13.28
C GLY A 81 -3.57 8.71 12.33
N LEU A 82 -4.24 8.85 11.19
CA LEU A 82 -4.40 7.80 10.19
C LEU A 82 -3.25 7.75 9.18
N VAL A 83 -2.51 8.85 8.99
CA VAL A 83 -1.40 8.93 8.05
C VAL A 83 -0.09 9.16 8.78
N THR A 84 0.88 8.30 8.49
CA THR A 84 2.30 8.50 8.84
C THR A 84 3.18 8.26 7.62
N ALA A 85 4.47 8.59 7.69
CA ALA A 85 5.40 8.32 6.60
C ALA A 85 6.79 7.94 7.14
N THR A 86 7.51 7.10 6.38
CA THR A 86 8.84 6.59 6.71
C THR A 86 9.63 6.25 5.45
N ASP A 87 10.92 6.08 5.57
CA ASP A 87 11.82 5.49 4.56
C ASP A 87 12.11 3.99 4.83
N ASP A 88 11.71 3.46 5.99
CA ASP A 88 11.87 2.04 6.35
C ASP A 88 10.67 1.20 5.87
N LEU A 89 10.81 0.63 4.67
CA LEU A 89 9.78 -0.23 4.09
C LEU A 89 9.59 -1.53 4.89
N ALA A 90 10.66 -2.13 5.37
CA ALA A 90 10.56 -3.38 6.11
C ALA A 90 9.78 -3.22 7.42
N ALA A 91 10.01 -2.12 8.15
CA ALA A 91 9.24 -1.78 9.33
C ALA A 91 7.76 -1.50 8.99
N ALA A 92 7.49 -0.77 7.89
CA ALA A 92 6.13 -0.48 7.46
C ALA A 92 5.34 -1.76 7.09
N VAL A 93 5.98 -2.73 6.40
CA VAL A 93 5.39 -4.03 6.08
C VAL A 93 5.09 -4.84 7.33
N ALA A 94 6.01 -4.89 8.28
CA ALA A 94 5.81 -5.60 9.55
C ALA A 94 4.60 -5.05 10.34
N ASP A 95 4.32 -3.75 10.22
CA ASP A 95 3.28 -3.02 10.97
C ASP A 95 1.95 -2.83 10.21
N THR A 96 1.80 -3.35 8.99
CA THR A 96 0.59 -3.21 8.17
C THR A 96 0.09 -4.55 7.61
N ASP A 97 -1.17 -4.63 7.21
CA ASP A 97 -1.80 -5.86 6.70
C ASP A 97 -1.69 -5.98 5.18
N VAL A 98 -1.57 -4.84 4.50
CA VAL A 98 -1.51 -4.76 3.03
C VAL A 98 -0.43 -3.79 2.61
N THR A 99 0.36 -4.14 1.59
CA THR A 99 1.32 -3.24 0.95
C THR A 99 0.93 -2.96 -0.50
N PHE A 100 0.71 -1.69 -0.83
CA PHE A 100 0.56 -1.22 -2.21
C PHE A 100 1.90 -0.78 -2.76
N VAL A 101 2.37 -1.41 -3.83
CA VAL A 101 3.64 -1.07 -4.50
C VAL A 101 3.34 -0.14 -5.67
N SER A 102 3.75 1.13 -5.55
CA SER A 102 3.54 2.21 -6.53
C SER A 102 4.86 2.87 -6.93
N VAL A 103 5.94 2.08 -7.00
CA VAL A 103 7.27 2.57 -7.38
C VAL A 103 7.34 2.93 -8.88
N GLY A 104 8.31 3.78 -9.24
CA GLY A 104 8.57 4.12 -10.63
C GLY A 104 9.00 2.92 -11.46
N THR A 105 8.60 2.89 -12.73
CA THR A 105 8.94 1.85 -13.71
C THR A 105 9.47 2.54 -14.97
N PRO A 106 10.67 3.16 -14.92
CA PRO A 106 11.22 3.87 -16.07
C PRO A 106 11.54 2.92 -17.22
N THR A 107 11.65 3.47 -18.41
CA THR A 107 12.09 2.72 -19.58
C THR A 107 13.59 2.43 -19.48
N ALA A 108 13.99 1.17 -19.66
CA ALA A 108 15.38 0.76 -19.74
C ALA A 108 16.02 1.17 -21.10
N GLU A 109 17.35 1.11 -21.20
CA GLU A 109 18.08 1.50 -22.41
C GLU A 109 17.71 0.64 -23.63
N ASP A 110 17.31 -0.61 -23.43
CA ASP A 110 16.83 -1.54 -24.46
C ASP A 110 15.38 -1.34 -24.84
N GLY A 111 14.69 -0.35 -24.25
CA GLY A 111 13.27 -0.06 -24.47
C GLY A 111 12.33 -0.90 -23.60
N GLY A 112 12.85 -1.80 -22.76
CA GLY A 112 12.07 -2.58 -21.79
C GLY A 112 11.72 -1.79 -20.54
N CYS A 113 11.16 -2.48 -19.55
CA CYS A 113 10.87 -1.92 -18.23
C CYS A 113 12.09 -2.12 -17.31
N ASP A 114 12.59 -1.03 -16.73
CA ASP A 114 13.62 -1.12 -15.70
C ASP A 114 12.97 -1.52 -14.37
N ASP A 115 13.22 -2.76 -13.97
CA ASP A 115 12.60 -3.38 -12.79
C ASP A 115 13.40 -3.21 -11.49
N ARG A 116 14.51 -2.42 -11.50
CA ARG A 116 15.39 -2.25 -10.33
C ARG A 116 14.65 -1.78 -9.08
N PHE A 117 13.69 -0.87 -9.23
CA PHE A 117 12.92 -0.36 -8.10
C PHE A 117 11.91 -1.39 -7.58
N ILE A 118 11.36 -2.22 -8.47
CA ILE A 118 10.47 -3.33 -8.10
C ILE A 118 11.26 -4.37 -7.29
N ARG A 119 12.45 -4.76 -7.75
CA ARG A 119 13.32 -5.71 -7.03
C ARG A 119 13.73 -5.18 -5.66
N ALA A 120 14.13 -3.91 -5.58
CA ALA A 120 14.50 -3.29 -4.31
C ALA A 120 13.32 -3.30 -3.33
N ALA A 121 12.12 -2.89 -3.77
CA ALA A 121 10.92 -2.93 -2.96
C ALA A 121 10.56 -4.36 -2.53
N ALA A 122 10.67 -5.34 -3.45
CA ALA A 122 10.38 -6.74 -3.18
C ALA A 122 11.27 -7.33 -2.08
N ARG A 123 12.58 -7.06 -2.11
CA ARG A 123 13.52 -7.49 -1.07
C ARG A 123 13.18 -6.90 0.29
N SER A 124 12.94 -5.60 0.36
CA SER A 124 12.56 -4.95 1.63
C SER A 124 11.20 -5.45 2.15
N ILE A 125 10.26 -5.80 1.26
CA ILE A 125 9.00 -6.44 1.64
C ILE A 125 9.29 -7.83 2.24
N GLY A 126 10.11 -8.67 1.60
CA GLY A 126 10.52 -9.96 2.13
C GLY A 126 11.13 -9.85 3.53
N GLU A 127 12.08 -8.92 3.72
CA GLU A 127 12.68 -8.63 5.04
C GLU A 127 11.62 -8.22 6.09
N GLY A 128 10.62 -7.45 5.70
CA GLY A 128 9.51 -7.07 6.59
C GLY A 128 8.63 -8.25 6.96
N LEU A 129 8.37 -9.15 6.01
CA LEU A 129 7.56 -10.35 6.23
C LEU A 129 8.22 -11.34 7.20
N THR A 130 9.56 -11.47 7.21
CA THR A 130 10.26 -12.30 8.20
C THR A 130 9.99 -11.86 9.64
N ARG A 131 9.72 -10.58 9.85
CA ARG A 131 9.45 -9.99 11.18
C ARG A 131 7.99 -10.11 11.60
N LYS A 132 7.09 -10.32 10.63
CA LYS A 132 5.64 -10.19 10.86
C LYS A 132 5.00 -11.46 11.43
N GLY A 133 5.33 -12.64 10.95
CA GLY A 133 4.75 -13.91 11.39
C GLY A 133 3.22 -14.05 11.15
N ALA A 134 2.63 -13.20 10.31
CA ALA A 134 1.19 -13.15 10.03
C ALA A 134 0.94 -12.98 8.52
N PHE A 135 -0.28 -13.30 8.07
CA PHE A 135 -0.69 -13.10 6.69
C PHE A 135 -0.55 -11.64 6.26
N HIS A 136 -0.10 -11.42 5.04
CA HIS A 136 0.06 -10.12 4.44
C HIS A 136 -0.26 -10.15 2.95
N VAL A 137 -0.89 -9.10 2.45
CA VAL A 137 -1.23 -8.97 1.03
C VAL A 137 -0.31 -7.95 0.37
N VAL A 138 0.36 -8.33 -0.71
CA VAL A 138 1.15 -7.41 -1.54
C VAL A 138 0.40 -7.14 -2.83
N VAL A 139 0.10 -5.86 -3.10
CA VAL A 139 -0.63 -5.39 -4.28
C VAL A 139 0.32 -4.65 -5.20
N MET A 140 0.61 -5.22 -6.36
CA MET A 140 1.38 -4.54 -7.39
C MET A 140 0.50 -3.50 -8.10
N ARG A 141 0.83 -2.21 -7.95
CA ARG A 141 0.10 -1.08 -8.54
C ARG A 141 1.02 -0.23 -9.42
N CYS A 142 1.92 -0.85 -10.13
CA CYS A 142 2.80 -0.23 -11.12
C CYS A 142 2.31 -0.58 -12.53
N SER A 143 2.65 0.27 -13.51
CA SER A 143 2.48 -0.05 -14.93
C SER A 143 3.65 -0.92 -15.37
N ILE A 144 3.45 -2.23 -15.40
CA ILE A 144 4.49 -3.23 -15.68
C ILE A 144 4.05 -4.21 -16.76
N PRO A 145 5.00 -4.82 -17.51
CA PRO A 145 4.68 -5.87 -18.47
C PRO A 145 3.95 -7.05 -17.82
N PRO A 146 3.06 -7.75 -18.54
CA PRO A 146 2.43 -8.97 -18.06
C PRO A 146 3.45 -10.00 -17.59
N GLY A 147 3.17 -10.64 -16.45
CA GLY A 147 4.06 -11.65 -15.87
C GLY A 147 5.09 -11.12 -14.88
N THR A 148 5.44 -9.83 -14.86
CA THR A 148 6.46 -9.25 -13.98
C THR A 148 6.22 -9.56 -12.50
N THR A 149 4.98 -9.54 -12.04
CA THR A 149 4.65 -9.90 -10.66
C THR A 149 5.14 -11.30 -10.32
N MET A 150 4.87 -12.30 -11.15
CA MET A 150 5.23 -13.69 -10.90
C MET A 150 6.70 -14.00 -11.19
N SER A 151 7.31 -13.33 -12.18
CA SER A 151 8.69 -13.62 -12.61
C SER A 151 9.75 -12.77 -11.91
N VAL A 152 9.37 -11.64 -11.30
CA VAL A 152 10.30 -10.72 -10.62
C VAL A 152 9.91 -10.52 -9.17
N MET A 153 8.69 -10.03 -8.89
CA MET A 153 8.29 -9.63 -7.55
C MET A 153 8.24 -10.81 -6.57
N VAL A 154 7.55 -11.88 -6.95
CA VAL A 154 7.39 -13.06 -6.08
C VAL A 154 8.73 -13.70 -5.74
N PRO A 155 9.63 -14.04 -6.70
CA PRO A 155 10.92 -14.65 -6.38
C PRO A 155 11.83 -13.78 -5.50
N GLU A 156 11.81 -12.45 -5.68
CA GLU A 156 12.61 -11.54 -4.84
C GLU A 156 12.07 -11.45 -3.40
N ILE A 157 10.74 -11.50 -3.22
CA ILE A 157 10.13 -11.55 -1.89
C ILE A 157 10.47 -12.89 -1.21
N GLU A 158 10.29 -14.02 -1.90
CA GLU A 158 10.56 -15.35 -1.35
C GLU A 158 12.03 -15.55 -0.99
N ALA A 159 12.95 -14.97 -1.76
CA ALA A 159 14.38 -15.05 -1.47
C ALA A 159 14.81 -14.22 -0.25
N ALA A 160 14.02 -13.24 0.14
CA ALA A 160 14.30 -12.32 1.25
C ALA A 160 13.45 -12.57 2.50
N SER A 161 12.49 -13.53 2.42
CA SER A 161 11.56 -13.86 3.53
C SER A 161 11.92 -15.12 4.32
#